data_a8c33706c20fdaa52bda7902cb952f24
#
_entry.id   a8c33706c20fdaa52bda7902cb952f24
#
_cell.length_a   1.000
_cell.length_b   1.000
_cell.length_c   1.000
_cell.angle_alpha   90.00
_cell.angle_beta   90.00
_cell.angle_gamma   90.00
#
_symmetry.space_group_name_H-M   'P 1'
#
loop_
_entity.id
_entity.type
_entity.pdbx_description
1 polymer ?
#
loop_
_entity_poly.entity_id
_entity_poly.type
_entity_poly.pdbx_seq_one_letter_code
_entity_poly.pdbx_strand_id
1 'polypeptide(L)'
;MGFPVRKFDAVIVGGGGAGLRAALQLSKSGLNCAVLSKVFPTRSHTVAAQGGISASLGNVQEDRWDWHMYDTVKGSDWLGDQDAIEFMCRAAPEAVIELEHMGMPFDRVKSGKIYQRPFGGHTAEHGKRAVERACAVADRTGHAMLHTLYQQNVRANTQFFVEWTAQDLIRDENGDVVGVTAMEMETGEVYIFHAKAVMFATGGGGRIYASSTNAYMNTGDGLGICARAGIPLEDMEFWQFHPTGVAGAGVLITEGVRGEGGILLNADGERFMERYAPTVKDLASRDVVSRAMAMEIYEGRGCGKNKDHVLLKIDHIGAEKIMEKLPGIREISIQFAGIDPIKDPIPVVPTTHYMMGGIPTNYHGEVVVPQGDEYEVPVKGLYAAGECACASVHGANRLGTNSLLDLVVFGKAAGDSMIKFIKEQSDWKPLPADAGELTRQRIERLDNQTGGENVDALRRELQRSVQLHAGVFRTDEILSKGVREIMAIAERVKRTEIKDKSKVWNTARIEALELDNLIEVAKATLVSAEARKESRGAHASDDHPERDDENWMKHTLYHSDTNTLSYKPVHTKPLSVEYIKPAKRVY
;
A
#
# COMPACT_ATOMS: atom_id res chain seq x y z
N MET A 1 31.96 16.34 12.41
CA MET A 1 31.33 17.34 11.52
C MET A 1 29.91 16.91 11.25
N GLY A 2 28.96 17.87 11.25
CA GLY A 2 27.57 17.57 10.89
C GLY A 2 27.43 17.28 9.39
N PHE A 3 26.33 16.64 9.00
CA PHE A 3 25.99 16.45 7.60
C PHE A 3 25.71 17.80 6.90
N PRO A 4 26.01 17.94 5.59
CA PRO A 4 25.66 19.15 4.85
C PRO A 4 24.13 19.32 4.80
N VAL A 5 23.68 20.58 4.80
CA VAL A 5 22.26 20.93 4.90
C VAL A 5 21.75 21.50 3.58
N ARG A 6 20.59 21.00 3.11
CA ARG A 6 19.83 21.58 1.99
C ARG A 6 18.47 22.07 2.54
N LYS A 7 18.05 23.27 2.17
CA LYS A 7 16.79 23.88 2.64
C LYS A 7 15.71 23.87 1.58
N PHE A 8 14.50 23.45 1.99
CA PHE A 8 13.30 23.44 1.16
C PHE A 8 12.09 23.92 1.98
N ASP A 9 11.05 24.38 1.33
CA ASP A 9 9.76 24.60 2.01
C ASP A 9 9.11 23.25 2.35
N ALA A 10 9.13 22.31 1.39
CA ALA A 10 8.58 20.97 1.55
C ALA A 10 9.56 19.90 1.03
N VAL A 11 9.60 18.77 1.72
CA VAL A 11 10.31 17.56 1.26
C VAL A 11 9.33 16.41 1.19
N ILE A 12 9.23 15.79 0.01
CA ILE A 12 8.42 14.59 -0.21
C ILE A 12 9.36 13.39 -0.37
N VAL A 13 9.15 12.37 0.42
CA VAL A 13 9.89 11.12 0.37
C VAL A 13 9.04 10.09 -0.37
N GLY A 14 9.40 9.79 -1.60
CA GLY A 14 8.71 8.88 -2.50
C GLY A 14 8.16 9.55 -3.76
N GLY A 15 8.66 9.11 -4.92
CA GLY A 15 8.27 9.61 -6.26
C GLY A 15 7.17 8.79 -6.94
N GLY A 16 6.30 8.12 -6.16
CA GLY A 16 5.13 7.39 -6.66
C GLY A 16 3.91 8.29 -6.89
N GLY A 17 2.76 7.67 -7.16
CA GLY A 17 1.52 8.41 -7.49
C GLY A 17 1.13 9.45 -6.45
N ALA A 18 1.12 9.10 -5.17
CA ALA A 18 0.77 10.03 -4.08
C ALA A 18 1.79 11.17 -3.94
N GLY A 19 3.09 10.84 -3.94
CA GLY A 19 4.16 11.83 -3.84
C GLY A 19 4.17 12.81 -5.01
N LEU A 20 4.01 12.32 -6.25
CA LEU A 20 3.93 13.17 -7.44
C LEU A 20 2.67 14.06 -7.43
N ARG A 21 1.54 13.53 -6.90
CA ARG A 21 0.30 14.31 -6.78
C ARG A 21 0.45 15.46 -5.80
N ALA A 22 1.05 15.22 -4.63
CA ALA A 22 1.34 16.25 -3.63
C ALA A 22 2.39 17.26 -4.12
N ALA A 23 3.48 16.77 -4.72
CA ALA A 23 4.54 17.61 -5.29
C ALA A 23 4.00 18.59 -6.33
N LEU A 24 3.06 18.14 -7.16
CA LEU A 24 2.42 18.99 -8.16
C LEU A 24 1.64 20.15 -7.53
N GLN A 25 0.91 19.90 -6.43
CA GLN A 25 0.20 20.96 -5.68
C GLN A 25 1.19 21.99 -5.13
N LEU A 26 2.24 21.52 -4.44
CA LEU A 26 3.27 22.36 -3.85
C LEU A 26 4.02 23.20 -4.89
N SER A 27 4.50 22.59 -5.97
CA SER A 27 5.24 23.29 -7.02
C SER A 27 4.38 24.33 -7.74
N LYS A 28 3.11 24.01 -8.05
CA LYS A 28 2.16 24.97 -8.62
C LYS A 28 1.83 26.14 -7.70
N SER A 29 1.96 25.97 -6.37
CA SER A 29 1.75 27.05 -5.41
C SER A 29 2.95 27.99 -5.25
N GLY A 30 4.05 27.72 -5.97
CA GLY A 30 5.28 28.50 -5.91
C GLY A 30 6.21 28.16 -4.75
N LEU A 31 5.94 27.09 -4.01
CA LEU A 31 6.80 26.62 -2.91
C LEU A 31 7.99 25.81 -3.47
N ASN A 32 9.14 25.94 -2.80
CA ASN A 32 10.33 25.17 -3.09
C ASN A 32 10.19 23.75 -2.53
N CYS A 33 9.89 22.78 -3.41
CA CYS A 33 9.60 21.39 -3.08
C CYS A 33 10.69 20.46 -3.63
N ALA A 34 11.23 19.58 -2.76
CA ALA A 34 12.10 18.48 -3.15
C ALA A 34 11.37 17.14 -3.09
N VAL A 35 11.54 16.30 -4.11
CA VAL A 35 11.08 14.91 -4.14
C VAL A 35 12.27 13.98 -4.09
N LEU A 36 12.41 13.22 -3.01
CA LEU A 36 13.44 12.17 -2.85
C LEU A 36 12.89 10.84 -3.36
N SER A 37 13.59 10.16 -4.23
CA SER A 37 13.16 8.88 -4.78
C SER A 37 14.33 7.89 -4.90
N LYS A 38 14.17 6.68 -4.36
CA LYS A 38 15.17 5.60 -4.48
C LYS A 38 15.40 5.14 -5.92
N VAL A 39 14.38 5.31 -6.75
CA VAL A 39 14.40 4.95 -8.17
C VAL A 39 13.92 6.12 -8.99
N PHE A 40 14.12 6.06 -10.30
CA PHE A 40 13.51 7.04 -11.17
C PHE A 40 11.97 7.03 -10.97
N PRO A 41 11.28 8.18 -10.82
CA PRO A 41 9.86 8.24 -10.43
C PRO A 41 8.94 7.36 -11.26
N THR A 42 9.13 7.27 -12.59
CA THR A 42 8.31 6.43 -13.47
C THR A 42 8.54 4.93 -13.31
N ARG A 43 9.48 4.51 -12.44
CA ARG A 43 9.72 3.12 -12.05
C ARG A 43 9.17 2.78 -10.66
N SER A 44 8.47 3.71 -10.00
CA SER A 44 7.83 3.42 -8.71
C SER A 44 6.76 2.33 -8.87
N HIS A 45 6.41 1.67 -7.75
CA HIS A 45 5.47 0.53 -7.77
C HIS A 45 4.09 0.88 -8.37
N THR A 46 3.66 2.14 -8.34
CA THR A 46 2.44 2.63 -9.00
C THR A 46 2.36 2.21 -10.47
N VAL A 47 3.51 2.09 -11.18
CA VAL A 47 3.56 1.66 -12.58
C VAL A 47 2.96 0.28 -12.80
N ALA A 48 3.00 -0.59 -11.80
CA ALA A 48 2.52 -1.97 -11.87
C ALA A 48 0.99 -2.10 -11.65
N ALA A 49 0.28 -1.03 -11.31
CA ALA A 49 -1.16 -1.09 -11.10
C ALA A 49 -1.91 -1.19 -12.44
N GLN A 50 -2.73 -2.23 -12.57
CA GLN A 50 -3.35 -2.65 -13.83
C GLN A 50 -4.86 -2.40 -13.89
N GLY A 51 -5.54 -2.39 -12.72
CA GLY A 51 -6.98 -2.54 -12.62
C GLY A 51 -7.81 -1.34 -13.09
N GLY A 52 -7.45 -0.15 -12.65
CA GLY A 52 -8.22 1.07 -12.89
C GLY A 52 -8.31 1.97 -11.65
N ILE A 53 -9.04 3.07 -11.79
CA ILE A 53 -9.34 4.04 -10.71
C ILE A 53 -10.85 4.06 -10.51
N SER A 54 -11.32 3.82 -9.27
CA SER A 54 -12.74 3.91 -8.94
C SER A 54 -13.24 5.36 -9.01
N ALA A 55 -14.31 5.60 -9.78
CA ALA A 55 -15.06 6.86 -9.73
C ALA A 55 -16.49 6.65 -10.23
N SER A 56 -17.46 7.17 -9.51
CA SER A 56 -18.88 7.07 -9.86
C SER A 56 -19.27 8.09 -10.94
N LEU A 57 -18.71 7.93 -12.17
CA LEU A 57 -18.97 8.84 -13.29
C LEU A 57 -20.34 8.61 -13.94
N GLY A 58 -20.91 7.42 -13.82
CA GLY A 58 -22.17 7.08 -14.45
C GLY A 58 -22.13 7.06 -15.98
N ASN A 59 -20.99 6.76 -16.59
CA ASN A 59 -20.81 6.83 -18.04
C ASN A 59 -21.42 5.65 -18.79
N VAL A 60 -21.41 4.47 -18.18
CA VAL A 60 -21.93 3.22 -18.76
C VAL A 60 -23.34 2.96 -18.25
N GLN A 61 -23.53 3.12 -16.96
CA GLN A 61 -24.82 3.01 -16.28
C GLN A 61 -24.89 3.97 -15.10
N GLU A 62 -26.09 4.21 -14.56
CA GLU A 62 -26.22 5.09 -13.40
C GLU A 62 -25.37 4.59 -12.23
N ASP A 63 -24.55 5.49 -11.68
CA ASP A 63 -23.72 5.27 -10.50
C ASP A 63 -23.66 6.54 -9.66
N ARG A 64 -23.41 6.37 -8.34
CA ARG A 64 -23.42 7.47 -7.37
C ARG A 64 -22.28 7.29 -6.37
N TRP A 65 -21.73 8.41 -5.88
CA TRP A 65 -20.66 8.40 -4.89
C TRP A 65 -21.07 7.73 -3.55
N ASP A 66 -22.34 7.85 -3.13
CA ASP A 66 -22.85 7.21 -1.92
C ASP A 66 -22.96 5.68 -2.06
N TRP A 67 -23.18 5.16 -3.26
CA TRP A 67 -23.07 3.72 -3.54
C TRP A 67 -21.60 3.26 -3.50
N HIS A 68 -20.67 4.07 -4.03
CA HIS A 68 -19.24 3.83 -3.92
C HIS A 68 -18.79 3.82 -2.46
N MET A 69 -19.27 4.78 -1.65
CA MET A 69 -19.03 4.82 -0.21
C MET A 69 -19.54 3.55 0.48
N TYR A 70 -20.75 3.12 0.21
CA TYR A 70 -21.32 1.88 0.75
C TYR A 70 -20.45 0.66 0.44
N ASP A 71 -20.02 0.50 -0.82
CA ASP A 71 -19.17 -0.61 -1.24
C ASP A 71 -17.80 -0.56 -0.54
N THR A 72 -17.26 0.62 -0.32
CA THR A 72 -15.98 0.81 0.36
C THR A 72 -16.08 0.45 1.85
N VAL A 73 -17.15 0.91 2.53
CA VAL A 73 -17.41 0.56 3.94
C VAL A 73 -17.64 -0.95 4.09
N LYS A 74 -18.45 -1.56 3.23
CA LYS A 74 -18.67 -3.01 3.20
C LYS A 74 -17.39 -3.77 2.88
N GLY A 75 -16.62 -3.29 1.90
CA GLY A 75 -15.35 -3.86 1.49
C GLY A 75 -14.31 -3.85 2.60
N SER A 76 -14.25 -2.75 3.37
CA SER A 76 -13.36 -2.57 4.54
C SER A 76 -13.74 -3.42 5.75
N ASP A 77 -14.83 -4.18 5.66
CA ASP A 77 -15.45 -4.93 6.76
C ASP A 77 -15.78 -4.05 7.98
N TRP A 78 -16.28 -2.84 7.69
CA TRP A 78 -16.68 -1.78 8.64
C TRP A 78 -15.56 -1.26 9.56
N LEU A 79 -14.30 -1.60 9.31
CA LEU A 79 -13.18 -1.04 10.05
C LEU A 79 -12.69 0.29 9.45
N GLY A 80 -13.08 0.63 8.23
CA GLY A 80 -12.72 1.91 7.61
C GLY A 80 -13.47 3.08 8.24
N ASP A 81 -12.80 4.22 8.39
CA ASP A 81 -13.35 5.47 8.90
C ASP A 81 -14.32 6.09 7.90
N GLN A 82 -15.59 6.23 8.28
CA GLN A 82 -16.65 6.60 7.34
C GLN A 82 -16.59 8.05 6.87
N ASP A 83 -16.02 8.95 7.64
CA ASP A 83 -15.74 10.33 7.22
C ASP A 83 -14.64 10.39 6.14
N ALA A 84 -13.54 9.67 6.33
CA ALA A 84 -12.45 9.57 5.35
C ALA A 84 -12.91 8.87 4.06
N ILE A 85 -13.72 7.80 4.19
CA ILE A 85 -14.31 7.10 3.04
C ILE A 85 -15.26 8.03 2.27
N GLU A 86 -16.14 8.77 2.95
CA GLU A 86 -17.00 9.75 2.30
C GLU A 86 -16.20 10.82 1.56
N PHE A 87 -15.16 11.37 2.21
CA PHE A 87 -14.25 12.34 1.59
C PHE A 87 -13.65 11.80 0.28
N MET A 88 -13.10 10.59 0.31
CA MET A 88 -12.50 9.95 -0.86
C MET A 88 -13.51 9.72 -1.98
N CYS A 89 -14.67 9.15 -1.66
CA CYS A 89 -15.67 8.78 -2.67
C CYS A 89 -16.35 9.99 -3.32
N ARG A 90 -16.53 11.10 -2.58
CA ARG A 90 -17.00 12.37 -3.12
C ARG A 90 -16.00 13.01 -4.07
N ALA A 91 -14.71 12.95 -3.72
CA ALA A 91 -13.63 13.53 -4.53
C ALA A 91 -13.32 12.71 -5.79
N ALA A 92 -13.71 11.43 -5.84
CA ALA A 92 -13.31 10.51 -6.90
C ALA A 92 -13.66 10.96 -8.33
N PRO A 93 -14.90 11.44 -8.63
CA PRO A 93 -15.24 11.90 -9.98
C PRO A 93 -14.38 13.07 -10.45
N GLU A 94 -14.18 14.08 -9.59
CA GLU A 94 -13.36 15.24 -9.91
C GLU A 94 -11.89 14.84 -10.10
N ALA A 95 -11.35 13.94 -9.25
CA ALA A 95 -9.97 13.47 -9.35
C ALA A 95 -9.69 12.78 -10.69
N VAL A 96 -10.62 11.96 -11.20
CA VAL A 96 -10.48 11.30 -12.52
C VAL A 96 -10.55 12.31 -13.66
N ILE A 97 -11.48 13.27 -13.61
CA ILE A 97 -11.60 14.32 -14.63
C ILE A 97 -10.34 15.23 -14.62
N GLU A 98 -9.80 15.52 -13.44
CA GLU A 98 -8.55 16.29 -13.33
C GLU A 98 -7.37 15.56 -13.98
N LEU A 99 -7.25 14.24 -13.79
CA LEU A 99 -6.25 13.41 -14.47
C LEU A 99 -6.44 13.41 -16.00
N GLU A 100 -7.69 13.34 -16.48
CA GLU A 100 -8.00 13.45 -17.91
C GLU A 100 -7.53 14.80 -18.47
N HIS A 101 -7.81 15.91 -17.80
CA HIS A 101 -7.35 17.25 -18.17
C HIS A 101 -5.83 17.39 -18.13
N MET A 102 -5.15 16.62 -17.29
CA MET A 102 -3.68 16.53 -17.27
C MET A 102 -3.11 15.74 -18.47
N GLY A 103 -3.97 15.06 -19.24
CA GLY A 103 -3.58 14.29 -20.41
C GLY A 103 -3.55 12.77 -20.20
N MET A 104 -4.17 12.25 -19.14
CA MET A 104 -4.27 10.80 -18.94
C MET A 104 -5.17 10.17 -20.01
N PRO A 105 -4.68 9.20 -20.82
CA PRO A 105 -5.38 8.67 -21.97
C PRO A 105 -6.34 7.55 -21.60
N PHE A 106 -7.38 7.83 -20.81
CA PHE A 106 -8.39 6.83 -20.47
C PHE A 106 -9.04 6.21 -21.72
N ASP A 107 -9.33 4.92 -21.66
CA ASP A 107 -10.15 4.24 -22.67
C ASP A 107 -11.52 4.90 -22.79
N ARG A 108 -12.13 4.81 -23.99
CA ARG A 108 -13.40 5.46 -24.29
C ARG A 108 -14.46 4.46 -24.71
N VAL A 109 -15.70 4.74 -24.30
CA VAL A 109 -16.88 4.11 -24.91
C VAL A 109 -17.22 4.80 -26.24
N LYS A 110 -18.07 4.20 -27.05
CA LYS A 110 -18.47 4.73 -28.40
C LYS A 110 -18.99 6.18 -28.36
N SER A 111 -19.56 6.61 -27.23
CA SER A 111 -20.04 7.99 -27.03
C SER A 111 -18.93 8.99 -26.73
N GLY A 112 -17.66 8.57 -26.66
CA GLY A 112 -16.51 9.41 -26.32
C GLY A 112 -16.29 9.62 -24.81
N LYS A 113 -17.17 9.12 -23.96
CA LYS A 113 -17.00 9.18 -22.48
C LYS A 113 -15.94 8.18 -22.01
N ILE A 114 -15.35 8.42 -20.83
CA ILE A 114 -14.40 7.51 -20.20
C ILE A 114 -15.04 6.14 -20.01
N TYR A 115 -14.33 5.10 -20.44
CA TYR A 115 -14.72 3.70 -20.23
C TYR A 115 -14.59 3.33 -18.76
N GLN A 116 -15.58 2.61 -18.26
CA GLN A 116 -15.61 2.03 -16.92
C GLN A 116 -15.85 0.53 -17.03
N ARG A 117 -15.06 -0.26 -16.29
CA ARG A 117 -15.19 -1.73 -16.26
C ARG A 117 -15.80 -2.21 -14.96
N PRO A 118 -16.44 -3.40 -14.95
CA PRO A 118 -16.85 -4.07 -13.73
C PRO A 118 -15.64 -4.52 -12.92
N PHE A 119 -15.79 -4.50 -11.60
CA PHE A 119 -14.75 -4.94 -10.66
C PHE A 119 -15.39 -5.60 -9.45
N GLY A 120 -14.66 -6.48 -8.74
CA GLY A 120 -15.17 -7.18 -7.57
C GLY A 120 -15.64 -6.25 -6.47
N GLY A 121 -16.86 -6.44 -6.00
CA GLY A 121 -17.47 -5.65 -4.93
C GLY A 121 -18.04 -4.29 -5.36
N HIS A 122 -17.99 -3.93 -6.66
CA HIS A 122 -18.64 -2.71 -7.16
C HIS A 122 -20.12 -2.94 -7.38
N THR A 123 -20.96 -2.23 -6.60
CA THR A 123 -22.41 -2.37 -6.65
C THR A 123 -23.13 -1.03 -6.70
N ALA A 124 -24.32 -1.04 -7.25
CA ALA A 124 -25.28 0.05 -7.19
C ALA A 124 -26.40 -0.27 -6.20
N GLU A 125 -27.15 0.77 -5.80
CA GLU A 125 -28.30 0.65 -4.92
C GLU A 125 -27.99 -0.13 -3.62
N HIS A 126 -26.82 0.16 -3.02
CA HIS A 126 -26.38 -0.45 -1.76
C HIS A 126 -26.32 -1.99 -1.82
N GLY A 127 -25.69 -2.52 -2.86
CA GLY A 127 -25.43 -3.95 -3.01
C GLY A 127 -26.47 -4.73 -3.83
N LYS A 128 -27.45 -4.08 -4.46
CA LYS A 128 -28.53 -4.78 -5.18
C LYS A 128 -28.15 -5.26 -6.57
N ARG A 129 -27.25 -4.56 -7.27
CA ARG A 129 -26.78 -4.94 -8.61
C ARG A 129 -25.33 -4.54 -8.83
N ALA A 130 -24.62 -5.24 -9.71
CA ALA A 130 -23.27 -4.85 -10.11
C ALA A 130 -23.27 -3.51 -10.86
N VAL A 131 -22.18 -2.75 -10.74
CA VAL A 131 -21.96 -1.48 -11.45
C VAL A 131 -20.55 -1.40 -12.03
N GLU A 132 -20.40 -0.76 -13.17
CA GLU A 132 -19.13 -0.51 -13.83
C GLU A 132 -18.59 0.85 -13.37
N ARG A 133 -17.56 0.83 -12.51
CA ARG A 133 -17.00 2.02 -11.82
C ARG A 133 -15.51 2.25 -12.08
N ALA A 134 -14.77 1.21 -12.46
CA ALA A 134 -13.32 1.30 -12.62
C ALA A 134 -12.93 1.97 -13.95
N CYS A 135 -12.50 3.23 -13.91
CA CYS A 135 -11.94 3.97 -15.04
C CYS A 135 -10.56 3.42 -15.40
N ALA A 136 -10.33 3.04 -16.67
CA ALA A 136 -9.13 2.29 -17.04
C ALA A 136 -8.41 2.84 -18.27
N VAL A 137 -7.14 2.48 -18.37
CA VAL A 137 -6.30 2.56 -19.57
C VAL A 137 -5.82 1.13 -19.85
N ALA A 138 -6.59 0.36 -20.60
CA ALA A 138 -6.40 -1.08 -20.79
C ALA A 138 -6.04 -1.79 -19.46
N ASP A 139 -4.94 -2.53 -19.42
CA ASP A 139 -4.39 -3.18 -18.22
C ASP A 139 -3.12 -2.46 -17.66
N ARG A 140 -2.98 -1.16 -17.93
CA ARG A 140 -1.82 -0.35 -17.56
C ARG A 140 -2.18 1.02 -16.97
N THR A 141 -3.25 1.08 -16.21
CA THR A 141 -3.78 2.35 -15.66
C THR A 141 -2.77 3.07 -14.77
N GLY A 142 -2.07 2.36 -13.91
CA GLY A 142 -1.04 2.94 -13.03
C GLY A 142 0.15 3.50 -13.81
N HIS A 143 0.58 2.81 -14.87
CA HIS A 143 1.62 3.31 -15.77
C HIS A 143 1.20 4.65 -16.41
N ALA A 144 0.00 4.73 -16.96
CA ALA A 144 -0.52 5.94 -17.59
C ALA A 144 -0.63 7.09 -16.57
N MET A 145 -1.17 6.83 -15.39
CA MET A 145 -1.29 7.82 -14.31
C MET A 145 0.06 8.35 -13.87
N LEU A 146 1.02 7.46 -13.63
CA LEU A 146 2.35 7.84 -13.15
C LEU A 146 3.09 8.70 -14.15
N HIS A 147 3.07 8.33 -15.43
CA HIS A 147 3.69 9.13 -16.49
C HIS A 147 3.01 10.49 -16.67
N THR A 148 1.68 10.56 -16.57
CA THR A 148 0.93 11.83 -16.62
C THR A 148 1.34 12.75 -15.47
N LEU A 149 1.36 12.24 -14.24
CA LEU A 149 1.75 13.04 -13.06
C LEU A 149 3.22 13.45 -13.12
N TYR A 150 4.12 12.58 -13.56
CA TYR A 150 5.53 12.92 -13.73
C TYR A 150 5.71 14.05 -14.75
N GLN A 151 5.07 13.96 -15.92
CA GLN A 151 5.10 15.01 -16.94
C GLN A 151 4.60 16.36 -16.41
N GLN A 152 3.52 16.36 -15.63
CA GLN A 152 2.99 17.57 -15.02
C GLN A 152 3.97 18.18 -13.99
N ASN A 153 4.67 17.35 -13.22
CA ASN A 153 5.69 17.80 -12.28
C ASN A 153 6.90 18.41 -12.99
N VAL A 154 7.34 17.81 -14.11
CA VAL A 154 8.40 18.39 -14.95
C VAL A 154 8.00 19.78 -15.46
N ARG A 155 6.77 19.94 -15.93
CA ARG A 155 6.22 21.26 -16.36
C ARG A 155 6.14 22.27 -15.22
N ALA A 156 5.91 21.81 -13.99
CA ALA A 156 5.85 22.65 -12.80
C ALA A 156 7.24 22.94 -12.19
N ASN A 157 8.31 22.47 -12.80
CA ASN A 157 9.70 22.58 -12.32
C ASN A 157 9.92 21.98 -10.92
N THR A 158 9.24 20.90 -10.60
CA THR A 158 9.48 20.14 -9.36
C THR A 158 10.92 19.63 -9.32
N GLN A 159 11.61 19.81 -8.18
CA GLN A 159 12.98 19.34 -8.02
C GLN A 159 13.02 17.87 -7.59
N PHE A 160 13.64 17.02 -8.41
CA PHE A 160 13.80 15.60 -8.15
C PHE A 160 15.21 15.26 -7.70
N PHE A 161 15.32 14.50 -6.64
CA PHE A 161 16.53 13.84 -6.14
C PHE A 161 16.36 12.34 -6.38
N VAL A 162 16.82 11.89 -7.54
CA VAL A 162 16.69 10.49 -7.99
C VAL A 162 17.85 9.68 -7.47
N GLU A 163 17.57 8.44 -7.02
CA GLU A 163 18.54 7.55 -6.38
C GLU A 163 19.07 8.11 -5.05
N TRP A 164 18.13 8.71 -4.31
CA TRP A 164 18.31 9.15 -2.94
C TRP A 164 17.38 8.36 -2.01
N THR A 165 17.94 7.84 -0.90
CA THR A 165 17.19 7.08 0.09
C THR A 165 17.11 7.85 1.41
N ALA A 166 15.89 8.16 1.85
CA ALA A 166 15.67 8.74 3.17
C ALA A 166 16.07 7.76 4.27
N GLN A 167 16.63 8.28 5.36
CA GLN A 167 17.15 7.47 6.44
C GLN A 167 16.41 7.64 7.75
N ASP A 168 16.30 8.84 8.27
CA ASP A 168 15.65 9.10 9.56
C ASP A 168 15.03 10.50 9.59
N LEU A 169 13.95 10.64 10.38
CA LEU A 169 13.23 11.88 10.60
C LEU A 169 13.99 12.75 11.61
N ILE A 170 13.94 14.06 11.43
CA ILE A 170 14.50 15.03 12.37
C ILE A 170 13.35 15.79 13.03
N ARG A 171 13.30 15.72 14.35
CA ARG A 171 12.29 16.42 15.18
C ARG A 171 12.98 17.42 16.10
N ASP A 172 12.34 18.55 16.33
CA ASP A 172 12.78 19.52 17.32
C ASP A 172 12.45 19.11 18.76
N GLU A 173 12.81 19.92 19.74
CA GLU A 173 12.54 19.68 21.16
C GLU A 173 11.04 19.60 21.53
N ASN A 174 10.18 20.19 20.68
CA ASN A 174 8.73 20.12 20.85
C ASN A 174 8.11 18.88 20.16
N GLY A 175 8.93 18.08 19.47
CA GLY A 175 8.50 16.94 18.69
C GLY A 175 7.99 17.30 17.29
N ASP A 176 8.07 18.55 16.87
CA ASP A 176 7.70 18.99 15.53
C ASP A 176 8.75 18.54 14.51
N VAL A 177 8.31 18.19 13.31
CA VAL A 177 9.21 17.74 12.25
C VAL A 177 9.84 18.94 11.55
N VAL A 178 11.17 18.91 11.45
CA VAL A 178 12.00 20.00 10.87
C VAL A 178 12.87 19.51 9.70
N GLY A 179 12.80 18.23 9.35
CA GLY A 179 13.55 17.70 8.21
C GLY A 179 13.68 16.18 8.24
N VAL A 180 14.47 15.71 7.31
CA VAL A 180 14.82 14.29 7.13
C VAL A 180 16.27 14.17 6.67
N THR A 181 16.97 13.13 7.09
CA THR A 181 18.27 12.75 6.51
C THR A 181 18.06 11.88 5.28
N ALA A 182 18.89 12.06 4.27
CA ALA A 182 18.89 11.22 3.08
C ALA A 182 20.29 10.97 2.58
N MET A 183 20.51 9.76 2.07
CA MET A 183 21.77 9.32 1.45
C MET A 183 21.66 9.37 -0.05
N GLU A 184 22.61 10.01 -0.71
CA GLU A 184 22.83 9.90 -2.14
C GLU A 184 23.45 8.54 -2.45
N MET A 185 22.78 7.72 -3.24
CA MET A 185 23.24 6.34 -3.49
C MET A 185 24.51 6.29 -4.35
N GLU A 186 24.71 7.28 -5.22
CA GLU A 186 25.89 7.38 -6.08
C GLU A 186 27.16 7.57 -5.27
N THR A 187 27.16 8.49 -4.31
CA THR A 187 28.36 8.86 -3.52
C THR A 187 28.44 8.20 -2.16
N GLY A 188 27.29 7.75 -1.62
CA GLY A 188 27.13 7.30 -0.24
C GLY A 188 27.19 8.43 0.80
N GLU A 189 27.14 9.69 0.34
CA GLU A 189 27.11 10.85 1.24
C GLU A 189 25.71 11.10 1.78
N VAL A 190 25.65 11.54 3.04
CA VAL A 190 24.38 11.84 3.72
C VAL A 190 24.21 13.35 3.84
N TYR A 191 22.99 13.80 3.61
CA TYR A 191 22.57 15.20 3.73
C TYR A 191 21.38 15.33 4.68
N ILE A 192 21.26 16.49 5.32
CA ILE A 192 20.06 16.92 6.00
C ILE A 192 19.22 17.73 5.03
N PHE A 193 18.00 17.27 4.76
CA PHE A 193 16.98 18.04 4.07
C PHE A 193 16.14 18.77 5.12
N HIS A 194 16.51 20.01 5.38
CA HIS A 194 15.82 20.90 6.34
C HIS A 194 14.58 21.47 5.68
N ALA A 195 13.40 21.20 6.25
CA ALA A 195 12.12 21.54 5.65
C ALA A 195 11.13 22.09 6.67
N LYS A 196 10.19 22.93 6.22
CA LYS A 196 9.03 23.34 7.03
C LYS A 196 8.02 22.20 7.20
N ALA A 197 7.91 21.34 6.19
CA ALA A 197 7.08 20.15 6.23
C ALA A 197 7.72 18.99 5.45
N VAL A 198 7.55 17.78 5.96
CA VAL A 198 7.98 16.50 5.35
C VAL A 198 6.76 15.63 5.11
N MET A 199 6.69 14.99 3.94
CA MET A 199 5.65 14.03 3.61
C MET A 199 6.25 12.68 3.22
N PHE A 200 5.75 11.60 3.80
CA PHE A 200 6.04 10.25 3.36
C PHE A 200 5.00 9.76 2.33
N ALA A 201 5.51 9.27 1.19
CA ALA A 201 4.76 8.65 0.10
C ALA A 201 5.54 7.44 -0.46
N THR A 202 6.12 6.65 0.46
CA THR A 202 7.13 5.63 0.17
C THR A 202 6.58 4.30 -0.32
N GLY A 203 5.25 4.16 -0.42
CA GLY A 203 4.60 2.90 -0.72
C GLY A 203 4.63 1.93 0.46
N GLY A 204 4.16 0.70 0.26
CA GLY A 204 4.04 -0.29 1.31
C GLY A 204 5.33 -1.02 1.67
N GLY A 205 5.21 -1.97 2.58
CA GLY A 205 6.29 -2.83 3.07
C GLY A 205 6.16 -4.30 2.68
N GLY A 206 5.50 -4.61 1.55
CA GLY A 206 5.15 -6.00 1.17
C GLY A 206 6.34 -6.94 0.96
N ARG A 207 7.58 -6.41 0.96
CA ARG A 207 8.79 -7.24 0.89
C ARG A 207 9.16 -7.89 2.22
N ILE A 208 8.31 -7.77 3.26
CA ILE A 208 8.38 -8.63 4.45
C ILE A 208 7.92 -10.07 4.17
N TYR A 209 7.19 -10.31 3.06
CA TYR A 209 6.74 -11.64 2.65
C TYR A 209 7.68 -12.27 1.61
N ALA A 210 7.80 -13.58 1.64
CA ALA A 210 8.60 -14.34 0.67
C ALA A 210 7.97 -14.29 -0.74
N SER A 211 6.63 -14.38 -0.83
CA SER A 211 5.87 -14.25 -2.07
C SER A 211 5.04 -12.95 -2.05
N SER A 212 5.34 -12.04 -2.96
CA SER A 212 4.70 -10.73 -3.00
C SER A 212 4.63 -10.20 -4.43
N THR A 213 3.52 -9.55 -4.78
CA THR A 213 3.38 -8.80 -6.04
C THR A 213 4.12 -7.46 -6.01
N ASN A 214 4.64 -7.07 -4.85
CA ASN A 214 5.31 -5.79 -4.65
C ASN A 214 6.70 -5.75 -5.29
N ALA A 215 7.05 -4.60 -5.84
CA ALA A 215 8.40 -4.34 -6.32
C ALA A 215 9.44 -4.46 -5.19
N TYR A 216 10.68 -4.78 -5.55
CA TYR A 216 11.77 -4.97 -4.57
C TYR A 216 12.04 -3.73 -3.70
N MET A 217 11.69 -2.54 -4.19
CA MET A 217 11.85 -1.28 -3.47
C MET A 217 10.81 -1.04 -2.37
N ASN A 218 9.75 -1.86 -2.28
CA ASN A 218 8.69 -1.73 -1.27
C ASN A 218 9.14 -2.34 0.07
N THR A 219 10.10 -1.69 0.70
CA THR A 219 10.80 -2.12 1.93
C THR A 219 10.32 -1.41 3.19
N GLY A 220 9.17 -0.70 3.11
CA GLY A 220 8.55 -0.05 4.27
C GLY A 220 9.35 1.12 4.83
N ASP A 221 10.04 1.89 3.98
CA ASP A 221 10.98 2.91 4.45
C ASP A 221 10.31 3.97 5.31
N GLY A 222 9.21 4.57 4.84
CA GLY A 222 8.48 5.57 5.63
C GLY A 222 7.97 5.02 6.96
N LEU A 223 7.51 3.76 6.96
CA LEU A 223 7.05 3.09 8.18
C LEU A 223 8.20 2.89 9.18
N GLY A 224 9.33 2.34 8.74
CA GLY A 224 10.50 2.12 9.59
C GLY A 224 11.08 3.43 10.13
N ILE A 225 11.12 4.48 9.31
CA ILE A 225 11.56 5.82 9.71
C ILE A 225 10.62 6.40 10.79
N CYS A 226 9.30 6.34 10.57
CA CYS A 226 8.30 6.81 11.53
C CYS A 226 8.34 6.00 12.84
N ALA A 227 8.44 4.67 12.76
CA ALA A 227 8.54 3.81 13.93
C ALA A 227 9.75 4.15 14.81
N ARG A 228 10.93 4.35 14.20
CA ARG A 228 12.14 4.79 14.94
C ARG A 228 12.03 6.20 15.51
N ALA A 229 11.19 7.05 14.91
CA ALA A 229 10.91 8.41 15.41
C ALA A 229 9.82 8.43 16.50
N GLY A 230 9.33 7.27 16.96
CA GLY A 230 8.30 7.17 17.98
C GLY A 230 6.87 7.43 17.48
N ILE A 231 6.65 7.38 16.16
CA ILE A 231 5.31 7.44 15.55
C ILE A 231 4.75 6.01 15.51
N PRO A 232 3.56 5.73 16.07
CA PRO A 232 2.97 4.40 16.01
C PRO A 232 2.59 4.01 14.58
N LEU A 233 2.46 2.70 14.33
CA LEU A 233 1.96 2.17 13.06
C LEU A 233 0.56 1.60 13.28
N GLU A 234 -0.38 1.95 12.40
CA GLU A 234 -1.79 1.64 12.53
C GLU A 234 -2.18 0.43 11.67
N ASP A 235 -3.02 -0.48 12.22
CA ASP A 235 -3.71 -1.57 11.50
C ASP A 235 -2.77 -2.51 10.71
N MET A 236 -1.58 -2.77 11.25
CA MET A 236 -0.53 -3.52 10.56
C MET A 236 -0.82 -5.02 10.40
N GLU A 237 -1.83 -5.57 11.02
CA GLU A 237 -2.30 -6.94 10.86
C GLU A 237 -3.02 -7.18 9.52
N PHE A 238 -3.49 -6.12 8.84
CA PHE A 238 -4.31 -6.23 7.62
C PHE A 238 -3.47 -6.15 6.36
N TRP A 239 -3.17 -7.32 5.81
CA TRP A 239 -2.48 -7.51 4.54
C TRP A 239 -3.41 -8.19 3.55
N GLN A 240 -3.71 -7.50 2.44
CA GLN A 240 -4.52 -8.07 1.38
C GLN A 240 -3.68 -9.02 0.53
N PHE A 241 -4.13 -10.25 0.41
CA PHE A 241 -3.63 -11.18 -0.58
C PHE A 241 -4.42 -10.99 -1.88
N HIS A 242 -3.70 -10.78 -2.99
CA HIS A 242 -4.35 -10.77 -4.29
C HIS A 242 -4.58 -12.22 -4.73
N PRO A 243 -5.81 -12.57 -5.16
CA PRO A 243 -6.12 -13.95 -5.56
C PRO A 243 -5.20 -14.47 -6.66
N THR A 244 -4.89 -13.63 -7.65
CA THR A 244 -4.27 -14.06 -8.90
C THR A 244 -2.85 -13.50 -9.07
N GLY A 245 -1.90 -13.95 -8.25
CA GLY A 245 -0.48 -13.91 -8.56
C GLY A 245 -0.07 -15.10 -9.42
N VAL A 246 0.82 -14.91 -10.40
CA VAL A 246 1.37 -16.01 -11.20
C VAL A 246 2.08 -16.99 -10.27
N ALA A 247 1.69 -18.27 -10.31
CA ALA A 247 2.27 -19.29 -9.45
C ALA A 247 3.79 -19.39 -9.67
N GLY A 248 4.58 -19.40 -8.59
CA GLY A 248 6.04 -19.47 -8.61
C GLY A 248 6.74 -18.13 -8.87
N ALA A 249 6.14 -17.19 -9.60
CA ALA A 249 6.72 -15.88 -9.91
C ALA A 249 6.19 -14.73 -9.03
N GLY A 250 4.99 -14.85 -8.48
CA GLY A 250 4.34 -13.83 -7.67
C GLY A 250 3.92 -12.56 -8.45
N VAL A 251 4.05 -12.55 -9.77
CA VAL A 251 3.69 -11.39 -10.61
C VAL A 251 2.18 -11.24 -10.69
N LEU A 252 1.70 -10.00 -10.57
CA LEU A 252 0.27 -9.69 -10.54
C LEU A 252 -0.43 -9.99 -11.87
N ILE A 253 -1.52 -10.75 -11.81
CA ILE A 253 -2.57 -10.80 -12.83
C ILE A 253 -3.79 -10.04 -12.27
N THR A 254 -4.11 -8.90 -12.87
CA THR A 254 -5.16 -7.99 -12.36
C THR A 254 -6.51 -8.66 -12.19
N GLU A 255 -7.26 -8.22 -11.18
CA GLU A 255 -8.68 -8.56 -11.01
C GLU A 255 -9.53 -8.16 -12.22
N GLY A 256 -9.10 -7.16 -12.98
CA GLY A 256 -9.75 -6.76 -14.24
C GLY A 256 -9.95 -7.93 -15.21
N VAL A 257 -9.09 -8.96 -15.17
CA VAL A 257 -9.25 -10.20 -15.96
C VAL A 257 -10.55 -10.91 -15.60
N ARG A 258 -10.88 -11.02 -14.32
CA ARG A 258 -12.14 -11.59 -13.85
C ARG A 258 -13.33 -10.67 -14.18
N GLY A 259 -13.12 -9.36 -14.11
CA GLY A 259 -14.09 -8.35 -14.56
C GLY A 259 -14.43 -8.46 -16.05
N GLU A 260 -13.43 -8.80 -16.87
CA GLU A 260 -13.62 -9.03 -18.32
C GLU A 260 -14.22 -10.42 -18.67
N GLY A 261 -14.44 -11.27 -17.65
CA GLY A 261 -15.08 -12.58 -17.80
C GLY A 261 -14.20 -13.80 -17.46
N GLY A 262 -13.02 -13.59 -16.90
CA GLY A 262 -12.14 -14.69 -16.45
C GLY A 262 -12.74 -15.47 -15.28
N ILE A 263 -12.53 -16.78 -15.25
CA ILE A 263 -13.03 -17.70 -14.22
C ILE A 263 -11.93 -18.50 -13.57
N LEU A 264 -12.11 -18.87 -12.30
CA LEU A 264 -11.18 -19.69 -11.53
C LEU A 264 -11.63 -21.15 -11.51
N LEU A 265 -10.69 -22.06 -11.80
CA LEU A 265 -10.91 -23.49 -11.85
C LEU A 265 -9.95 -24.24 -10.92
N ASN A 266 -10.46 -25.25 -10.19
CA ASN A 266 -9.64 -26.21 -9.45
C ASN A 266 -9.15 -27.37 -10.35
N ALA A 267 -8.46 -28.36 -9.77
CA ALA A 267 -7.93 -29.52 -10.50
C ALA A 267 -9.01 -30.39 -11.14
N ASP A 268 -10.22 -30.39 -10.62
CA ASP A 268 -11.37 -31.14 -11.14
C ASP A 268 -12.07 -30.39 -12.29
N GLY A 269 -11.58 -29.20 -12.66
CA GLY A 269 -12.20 -28.32 -13.66
C GLY A 269 -13.47 -27.62 -13.15
N GLU A 270 -13.72 -27.64 -11.85
CA GLU A 270 -14.86 -26.98 -11.22
C GLU A 270 -14.60 -25.46 -11.10
N ARG A 271 -15.58 -24.66 -11.46
CA ARG A 271 -15.63 -23.23 -11.13
C ARG A 271 -16.04 -23.06 -9.66
N PHE A 272 -15.08 -23.32 -8.76
CA PHE A 272 -15.31 -23.46 -7.31
C PHE A 272 -15.90 -22.21 -6.66
N MET A 273 -15.71 -21.03 -7.23
CA MET A 273 -16.30 -19.79 -6.69
C MET A 273 -17.83 -19.80 -6.68
N GLU A 274 -18.50 -20.61 -7.50
CA GLU A 274 -19.96 -20.81 -7.43
C GLU A 274 -20.43 -21.42 -6.11
N ARG A 275 -19.55 -22.18 -5.45
CA ARG A 275 -19.79 -22.80 -4.13
C ARG A 275 -19.55 -21.82 -2.98
N TYR A 276 -18.49 -21.00 -3.08
CA TYR A 276 -18.07 -20.07 -2.02
C TYR A 276 -18.82 -18.73 -2.05
N ALA A 277 -19.21 -18.26 -3.23
CA ALA A 277 -19.88 -16.98 -3.43
C ALA A 277 -20.91 -17.08 -4.57
N PRO A 278 -22.04 -17.76 -4.35
CA PRO A 278 -22.97 -18.13 -5.43
C PRO A 278 -23.57 -16.93 -6.19
N THR A 279 -23.68 -15.76 -5.55
CA THR A 279 -24.25 -14.56 -6.17
C THR A 279 -23.27 -13.85 -7.11
N VAL A 280 -22.05 -13.58 -6.66
CA VAL A 280 -21.05 -12.77 -7.38
C VAL A 280 -19.91 -13.59 -7.93
N LYS A 281 -19.79 -14.85 -7.54
CA LYS A 281 -18.81 -15.84 -8.02
C LYS A 281 -17.38 -15.28 -8.00
N ASP A 282 -16.67 -15.31 -9.12
CA ASP A 282 -15.28 -14.85 -9.25
C ASP A 282 -15.09 -13.33 -9.01
N LEU A 283 -16.17 -12.56 -8.92
CA LEU A 283 -16.20 -11.15 -8.57
C LEU A 283 -16.52 -10.89 -7.09
N ALA A 284 -16.42 -11.89 -6.23
CA ALA A 284 -16.41 -11.68 -4.78
C ALA A 284 -15.19 -10.83 -4.36
N SER A 285 -15.24 -10.27 -3.16
CA SER A 285 -14.12 -9.47 -2.63
C SER A 285 -12.83 -10.30 -2.54
N ARG A 286 -11.68 -9.64 -2.60
CA ARG A 286 -10.36 -10.31 -2.71
C ARG A 286 -10.08 -11.25 -1.55
N ASP A 287 -10.46 -10.87 -0.33
CA ASP A 287 -10.30 -11.70 0.86
C ASP A 287 -11.11 -13.01 0.75
N VAL A 288 -12.33 -12.95 0.25
CA VAL A 288 -13.18 -14.13 0.02
C VAL A 288 -12.59 -15.05 -1.06
N VAL A 289 -12.18 -14.48 -2.19
CA VAL A 289 -11.59 -15.26 -3.29
C VAL A 289 -10.27 -15.89 -2.87
N SER A 290 -9.39 -15.13 -2.18
CA SER A 290 -8.10 -15.65 -1.70
C SER A 290 -8.27 -16.79 -0.70
N ARG A 291 -9.23 -16.67 0.24
CA ARG A 291 -9.54 -17.76 1.17
C ARG A 291 -10.10 -18.99 0.45
N ALA A 292 -11.01 -18.79 -0.50
CA ALA A 292 -11.54 -19.91 -1.29
C ALA A 292 -10.45 -20.66 -2.05
N MET A 293 -9.55 -19.93 -2.72
CA MET A 293 -8.39 -20.55 -3.43
C MET A 293 -7.46 -21.27 -2.46
N ALA A 294 -7.14 -20.65 -1.32
CA ALA A 294 -6.28 -21.27 -0.32
C ALA A 294 -6.92 -22.56 0.25
N MET A 295 -8.24 -22.58 0.44
CA MET A 295 -8.98 -23.76 0.87
C MET A 295 -8.95 -24.89 -0.18
N GLU A 296 -9.16 -24.56 -1.48
CA GLU A 296 -9.05 -25.54 -2.57
C GLU A 296 -7.66 -26.20 -2.60
N ILE A 297 -6.61 -25.40 -2.42
CA ILE A 297 -5.22 -25.89 -2.36
C ILE A 297 -5.00 -26.76 -1.12
N TYR A 298 -5.44 -26.29 0.06
CA TYR A 298 -5.27 -27.00 1.33
C TYR A 298 -5.98 -28.36 1.36
N GLU A 299 -7.19 -28.43 0.80
CA GLU A 299 -7.98 -29.68 0.70
C GLU A 299 -7.53 -30.60 -0.44
N GLY A 300 -6.44 -30.27 -1.14
CA GLY A 300 -5.81 -31.12 -2.16
C GLY A 300 -6.46 -31.06 -3.54
N ARG A 301 -7.37 -30.08 -3.78
CA ARG A 301 -7.95 -29.79 -5.11
C ARG A 301 -7.16 -28.78 -5.92
N GLY A 302 -5.96 -28.42 -5.48
CA GLY A 302 -5.01 -27.60 -6.25
C GLY A 302 -4.54 -28.30 -7.51
N CYS A 303 -4.12 -27.51 -8.50
CA CYS A 303 -3.62 -27.94 -9.78
C CYS A 303 -2.10 -28.17 -9.76
N GLY A 304 -1.59 -28.82 -10.82
CA GLY A 304 -0.18 -29.11 -11.00
C GLY A 304 0.33 -30.28 -10.17
N LYS A 305 1.63 -30.59 -10.35
CA LYS A 305 2.27 -31.74 -9.67
C LYS A 305 2.27 -31.61 -8.15
N ASN A 306 2.42 -30.38 -7.66
CA ASN A 306 2.50 -30.08 -6.23
C ASN A 306 1.13 -29.74 -5.62
N LYS A 307 0.08 -29.61 -6.41
CA LYS A 307 -1.26 -29.17 -5.99
C LYS A 307 -1.27 -27.82 -5.27
N ASP A 308 -0.42 -26.89 -5.68
CA ASP A 308 -0.07 -25.64 -5.00
C ASP A 308 -0.66 -24.37 -5.64
N HIS A 309 -1.48 -24.51 -6.69
CA HIS A 309 -2.13 -23.39 -7.38
C HIS A 309 -3.49 -23.79 -7.94
N VAL A 310 -4.23 -22.80 -8.44
CA VAL A 310 -5.46 -23.00 -9.23
C VAL A 310 -5.29 -22.38 -10.62
N LEU A 311 -6.27 -22.50 -11.50
CA LEU A 311 -6.18 -22.03 -12.87
C LEU A 311 -7.13 -20.85 -13.11
N LEU A 312 -6.60 -19.79 -13.73
CA LEU A 312 -7.38 -18.67 -14.24
C LEU A 312 -7.60 -18.85 -15.75
N LYS A 313 -8.82 -19.16 -16.13
CA LYS A 313 -9.23 -19.41 -17.53
C LYS A 313 -9.81 -18.16 -18.16
N ILE A 314 -9.29 -17.76 -19.34
CA ILE A 314 -9.75 -16.59 -20.10
C ILE A 314 -9.89 -16.81 -21.60
N ASP A 315 -9.48 -17.93 -22.14
CA ASP A 315 -9.54 -18.27 -23.58
C ASP A 315 -10.97 -18.15 -24.17
N HIS A 316 -11.99 -18.44 -23.34
CA HIS A 316 -13.41 -18.38 -23.73
C HIS A 316 -13.91 -16.94 -23.99
N ILE A 317 -13.22 -15.90 -23.52
CA ILE A 317 -13.63 -14.51 -23.80
C ILE A 317 -13.21 -14.02 -25.19
N GLY A 318 -12.39 -14.79 -25.89
CA GLY A 318 -11.96 -14.56 -27.26
C GLY A 318 -10.65 -13.79 -27.41
N ALA A 319 -9.86 -14.18 -28.39
CA ALA A 319 -8.52 -13.62 -28.64
C ALA A 319 -8.55 -12.09 -28.90
N GLU A 320 -9.53 -11.60 -29.65
CA GLU A 320 -9.67 -10.17 -29.98
C GLU A 320 -9.83 -9.33 -28.70
N LYS A 321 -10.73 -9.73 -27.80
CA LYS A 321 -10.94 -9.02 -26.52
C LYS A 321 -9.71 -9.08 -25.62
N ILE A 322 -9.01 -10.23 -25.57
CA ILE A 322 -7.75 -10.36 -24.80
C ILE A 322 -6.70 -9.37 -25.34
N MET A 323 -6.53 -9.30 -26.65
CA MET A 323 -5.57 -8.43 -27.29
C MET A 323 -5.90 -6.95 -27.13
N GLU A 324 -7.18 -6.58 -27.08
CA GLU A 324 -7.63 -5.19 -26.89
C GLU A 324 -7.55 -4.73 -25.43
N LYS A 325 -8.08 -5.53 -24.49
CA LYS A 325 -8.28 -5.13 -23.09
C LYS A 325 -7.20 -5.61 -22.12
N LEU A 326 -6.49 -6.69 -22.47
CA LEU A 326 -5.56 -7.41 -21.58
C LEU A 326 -4.21 -7.72 -22.26
N PRO A 327 -3.65 -6.81 -23.10
CA PRO A 327 -2.42 -7.11 -23.86
C PRO A 327 -1.22 -7.34 -22.93
N GLY A 328 -1.08 -6.58 -21.86
CA GLY A 328 -0.01 -6.73 -20.88
C GLY A 328 -0.15 -8.00 -20.04
N ILE A 329 -1.39 -8.42 -19.74
CA ILE A 329 -1.64 -9.70 -19.05
C ILE A 329 -1.20 -10.88 -19.91
N ARG A 330 -1.48 -10.84 -21.20
CA ARG A 330 -0.98 -11.86 -22.14
C ARG A 330 0.54 -11.93 -22.14
N GLU A 331 1.20 -10.77 -22.23
CA GLU A 331 2.66 -10.67 -22.20
C GLU A 331 3.25 -11.22 -20.89
N ILE A 332 2.72 -10.81 -19.74
CA ILE A 332 3.12 -11.30 -18.41
C ILE A 332 2.96 -12.82 -18.31
N SER A 333 1.84 -13.36 -18.78
CA SER A 333 1.58 -14.79 -18.73
C SER A 333 2.58 -15.60 -19.57
N ILE A 334 2.91 -15.11 -20.76
CA ILE A 334 3.92 -15.73 -21.62
C ILE A 334 5.32 -15.67 -20.98
N GLN A 335 5.70 -14.49 -20.45
CA GLN A 335 7.04 -14.28 -19.89
C GLN A 335 7.27 -15.03 -18.57
N PHE A 336 6.29 -15.04 -17.67
CA PHE A 336 6.47 -15.55 -16.30
C PHE A 336 5.85 -16.93 -16.05
N ALA A 337 4.84 -17.34 -16.81
CA ALA A 337 4.23 -18.66 -16.71
C ALA A 337 4.55 -19.57 -17.91
N GLY A 338 5.07 -19.03 -19.00
CA GLY A 338 5.25 -19.75 -20.25
C GLY A 338 3.93 -20.12 -20.95
N ILE A 339 2.83 -19.43 -20.61
CA ILE A 339 1.46 -19.74 -21.05
C ILE A 339 0.93 -18.60 -21.92
N ASP A 340 0.43 -18.91 -23.11
CA ASP A 340 -0.40 -17.98 -23.89
C ASP A 340 -1.87 -18.11 -23.45
N PRO A 341 -2.44 -17.12 -22.74
CA PRO A 341 -3.77 -17.22 -22.14
C PRO A 341 -4.92 -17.22 -23.16
N ILE A 342 -4.62 -17.00 -24.45
CA ILE A 342 -5.57 -17.24 -25.54
C ILE A 342 -5.85 -18.74 -25.75
N LYS A 343 -4.90 -19.60 -25.32
CA LYS A 343 -4.95 -21.04 -25.54
C LYS A 343 -5.17 -21.84 -24.26
N ASP A 344 -4.45 -21.48 -23.22
CA ASP A 344 -4.36 -22.27 -21.98
C ASP A 344 -4.58 -21.38 -20.75
N PRO A 345 -5.14 -21.91 -19.65
CA PRO A 345 -5.37 -21.16 -18.43
C PRO A 345 -4.06 -20.84 -17.70
N ILE A 346 -4.04 -19.69 -17.01
CA ILE A 346 -2.88 -19.18 -16.26
C ILE A 346 -2.86 -19.83 -14.88
N PRO A 347 -1.72 -20.43 -14.42
CA PRO A 347 -1.58 -20.90 -13.04
C PRO A 347 -1.45 -19.73 -12.09
N VAL A 348 -2.32 -19.65 -11.06
CA VAL A 348 -2.40 -18.54 -10.12
C VAL A 348 -2.51 -19.01 -8.67
N VAL A 349 -2.01 -18.20 -7.74
CA VAL A 349 -2.03 -18.48 -6.31
C VAL A 349 -2.23 -17.17 -5.51
N PRO A 350 -2.90 -17.20 -4.35
CA PRO A 350 -2.98 -16.02 -3.48
C PRO A 350 -1.59 -15.52 -3.10
N THR A 351 -1.33 -14.24 -3.34
CA THR A 351 -0.01 -13.62 -3.17
C THR A 351 -0.16 -12.29 -2.43
N THR A 352 0.70 -12.00 -1.46
CA THR A 352 0.66 -10.73 -0.72
C THR A 352 0.75 -9.55 -1.68
N HIS A 353 -0.16 -8.58 -1.53
CA HIS A 353 -0.36 -7.54 -2.54
C HIS A 353 -0.40 -6.13 -1.99
N TYR A 354 -1.20 -5.86 -0.95
CA TYR A 354 -1.44 -4.51 -0.45
C TYR A 354 -1.50 -4.47 1.08
N MET A 355 -0.88 -3.45 1.66
CA MET A 355 -0.91 -3.15 3.09
C MET A 355 -2.02 -2.13 3.36
N MET A 356 -3.05 -2.50 4.14
CA MET A 356 -4.12 -1.57 4.49
C MET A 356 -3.72 -0.61 5.61
N GLY A 357 -2.92 -1.09 6.56
CA GLY A 357 -2.36 -0.28 7.63
C GLY A 357 -1.21 0.62 7.18
N GLY A 358 -0.61 1.35 8.11
CA GLY A 358 0.52 2.23 7.82
C GLY A 358 0.74 3.32 8.87
N ILE A 359 1.31 4.44 8.44
CA ILE A 359 1.47 5.66 9.24
C ILE A 359 0.09 6.27 9.46
N PRO A 360 -0.39 6.45 10.69
CA PRO A 360 -1.74 6.95 10.96
C PRO A 360 -1.90 8.40 10.48
N THR A 361 -2.94 8.66 9.69
CA THR A 361 -3.26 10.00 9.18
C THR A 361 -4.74 10.29 9.27
N ASN A 362 -5.09 11.58 9.37
CA ASN A 362 -6.45 12.01 9.04
C ASN A 362 -6.63 12.16 7.52
N TYR A 363 -7.85 12.44 7.05
CA TYR A 363 -8.14 12.57 5.62
C TYR A 363 -7.56 13.85 4.96
N HIS A 364 -6.89 14.71 5.72
CA HIS A 364 -6.06 15.82 5.22
C HIS A 364 -4.59 15.42 5.00
N GLY A 365 -4.23 14.17 5.29
CA GLY A 365 -2.87 13.65 5.16
C GLY A 365 -1.92 14.07 6.30
N GLU A 366 -2.42 14.72 7.35
CA GLU A 366 -1.64 15.03 8.54
C GLU A 366 -1.41 13.75 9.35
N VAL A 367 -0.17 13.46 9.70
CA VAL A 367 0.15 12.33 10.59
C VAL A 367 -0.35 12.64 11.98
N VAL A 368 -1.10 11.71 12.57
CA VAL A 368 -1.73 11.86 13.88
C VAL A 368 -1.23 10.82 14.86
N VAL A 369 -1.13 11.20 16.13
CA VAL A 369 -0.68 10.31 17.21
C VAL A 369 -1.56 10.50 18.45
N PRO A 370 -1.75 9.47 19.29
CA PRO A 370 -2.44 9.64 20.56
C PRO A 370 -1.61 10.51 21.52
N GLN A 371 -2.27 11.44 22.21
CA GLN A 371 -1.67 12.27 23.24
C GLN A 371 -2.66 12.51 24.38
N GLY A 372 -2.37 11.98 25.56
CA GLY A 372 -3.32 11.99 26.67
C GLY A 372 -4.61 11.26 26.33
N ASP A 373 -5.74 11.93 26.45
CA ASP A 373 -7.08 11.39 26.16
C ASP A 373 -7.50 11.60 24.69
N GLU A 374 -6.69 12.30 23.89
CA GLU A 374 -6.96 12.53 22.47
C GLU A 374 -6.26 11.46 21.62
N TYR A 375 -7.01 10.85 20.69
CA TYR A 375 -6.49 9.77 19.83
C TYR A 375 -5.76 10.27 18.59
N GLU A 376 -6.03 11.49 18.13
CA GLU A 376 -5.57 12.00 16.83
C GLU A 376 -5.04 13.43 16.93
N VAL A 377 -3.89 13.60 17.58
CA VAL A 377 -3.18 14.87 17.64
C VAL A 377 -2.20 14.96 16.48
N PRO A 378 -2.32 15.98 15.60
CA PRO A 378 -1.41 16.13 14.46
C PRO A 378 0.04 16.36 14.90
N VAL A 379 0.95 15.61 14.30
CA VAL A 379 2.40 15.85 14.41
C VAL A 379 2.76 16.97 13.45
N LYS A 380 3.04 18.16 13.99
CA LYS A 380 3.30 19.36 13.17
C LYS A 380 4.47 19.15 12.22
N GLY A 381 4.25 19.51 10.96
CA GLY A 381 5.24 19.38 9.89
C GLY A 381 5.40 17.97 9.33
N LEU A 382 4.55 16.99 9.73
CA LEU A 382 4.60 15.63 9.23
C LEU A 382 3.30 15.23 8.54
N TYR A 383 3.46 14.68 7.32
CA TYR A 383 2.37 14.26 6.44
C TYR A 383 2.67 12.86 5.86
N ALA A 384 1.64 12.15 5.46
CA ALA A 384 1.77 10.91 4.70
C ALA A 384 0.55 10.68 3.80
N ALA A 385 0.75 10.02 2.65
CA ALA A 385 -0.33 9.58 1.77
C ALA A 385 0.07 8.36 0.94
N GLY A 386 -0.91 7.68 0.39
CA GLY A 386 -0.74 6.44 -0.36
C GLY A 386 -0.48 5.24 0.55
N GLU A 387 0.02 4.15 0.00
CA GLU A 387 0.10 2.86 0.70
C GLU A 387 0.96 2.86 1.98
N CYS A 388 1.87 3.82 2.18
CA CYS A 388 2.59 3.93 3.47
C CYS A 388 1.75 4.57 4.58
N ALA A 389 0.65 5.24 4.23
CA ALA A 389 -0.24 5.91 5.17
C ALA A 389 -1.50 5.07 5.47
N CYS A 390 -2.04 5.23 6.65
CA CYS A 390 -3.33 4.70 7.04
C CYS A 390 -4.30 5.87 7.29
N ALA A 391 -5.00 6.31 6.24
CA ALA A 391 -6.13 7.23 6.35
C ALA A 391 -7.43 6.49 6.72
N SER A 392 -7.32 5.22 7.10
CA SER A 392 -8.39 4.31 7.49
C SER A 392 -9.53 4.17 6.47
N VAL A 393 -9.24 4.35 5.18
CA VAL A 393 -10.25 4.17 4.10
C VAL A 393 -10.38 2.73 3.62
N HIS A 394 -9.36 1.91 3.87
CA HIS A 394 -9.34 0.51 3.45
C HIS A 394 -9.73 -0.45 4.57
N GLY A 395 -9.61 -0.02 5.82
CA GLY A 395 -9.95 -0.81 7.00
C GLY A 395 -9.32 -2.20 6.97
N ALA A 396 -10.11 -3.24 7.15
CA ALA A 396 -9.62 -4.61 7.20
C ALA A 396 -9.41 -5.26 5.81
N ASN A 397 -9.93 -4.65 4.72
CA ASN A 397 -9.76 -5.16 3.36
C ASN A 397 -10.12 -4.08 2.32
N ARG A 398 -9.21 -3.83 1.39
CA ARG A 398 -9.34 -2.79 0.38
C ARG A 398 -10.27 -3.22 -0.77
N LEU A 399 -11.23 -2.35 -1.11
CA LEU A 399 -12.00 -2.49 -2.33
C LEU A 399 -11.10 -2.32 -3.57
N GLY A 400 -11.24 -3.18 -4.56
CA GLY A 400 -10.47 -3.10 -5.81
C GLY A 400 -10.59 -1.72 -6.46
N THR A 401 -9.49 -1.24 -7.06
CA THR A 401 -9.35 0.07 -7.73
C THR A 401 -9.40 1.32 -6.84
N ASN A 402 -9.66 1.19 -5.54
CA ASN A 402 -9.54 2.31 -4.60
C ASN A 402 -8.08 2.69 -4.30
N SER A 403 -7.08 1.82 -4.55
CA SER A 403 -5.68 2.17 -4.25
C SER A 403 -5.13 3.30 -5.12
N LEU A 404 -5.43 3.32 -6.42
CA LEU A 404 -5.02 4.43 -7.28
C LEU A 404 -5.81 5.71 -6.97
N LEU A 405 -7.07 5.58 -6.57
CA LEU A 405 -7.89 6.69 -6.13
C LEU A 405 -7.32 7.33 -4.85
N ASP A 406 -6.97 6.52 -3.87
CA ASP A 406 -6.30 6.93 -2.62
C ASP A 406 -5.07 7.81 -2.92
N LEU A 407 -4.17 7.35 -3.82
CA LEU A 407 -2.97 8.11 -4.18
C LEU A 407 -3.28 9.52 -4.67
N VAL A 408 -4.30 9.67 -5.50
CA VAL A 408 -4.67 10.94 -6.13
C VAL A 408 -5.40 11.85 -5.16
N VAL A 409 -6.37 11.32 -4.43
CA VAL A 409 -7.21 12.10 -3.50
C VAL A 409 -6.40 12.54 -2.30
N PHE A 410 -5.75 11.61 -1.59
CA PHE A 410 -5.00 11.97 -0.36
C PHE A 410 -3.63 12.59 -0.67
N GLY A 411 -3.01 12.29 -1.82
CA GLY A 411 -1.84 13.03 -2.27
C GLY A 411 -2.15 14.51 -2.51
N LYS A 412 -3.32 14.82 -3.11
CA LYS A 412 -3.79 16.20 -3.26
C LYS A 412 -4.11 16.83 -1.91
N ALA A 413 -4.88 16.15 -1.07
CA ALA A 413 -5.30 16.67 0.23
C ALA A 413 -4.10 16.98 1.13
N ALA A 414 -3.11 16.09 1.19
CA ALA A 414 -1.87 16.32 1.92
C ALA A 414 -1.09 17.52 1.35
N GLY A 415 -0.96 17.61 0.03
CA GLY A 415 -0.33 18.76 -0.63
C GLY A 415 -1.01 20.09 -0.28
N ASP A 416 -2.33 20.14 -0.33
CA ASP A 416 -3.12 21.34 0.00
C ASP A 416 -2.98 21.71 1.49
N SER A 417 -2.99 20.73 2.38
CA SER A 417 -2.77 20.92 3.82
C SER A 417 -1.35 21.42 4.12
N MET A 418 -0.32 20.84 3.46
CA MET A 418 1.06 21.31 3.56
C MET A 418 1.22 22.74 3.10
N ILE A 419 0.59 23.15 1.99
CA ILE A 419 0.63 24.53 1.48
C ILE A 419 0.08 25.49 2.54
N LYS A 420 -1.04 25.18 3.16
CA LYS A 420 -1.63 25.99 4.21
C LYS A 420 -0.67 26.11 5.39
N PHE A 421 -0.19 24.99 5.92
CA PHE A 421 0.73 24.93 7.05
C PHE A 421 2.02 25.71 6.78
N ILE A 422 2.65 25.53 5.61
CA ILE A 422 3.92 26.20 5.24
C ILE A 422 3.74 27.71 5.13
N LYS A 423 2.61 28.18 4.56
CA LYS A 423 2.33 29.63 4.43
C LYS A 423 2.08 30.32 5.77
N GLU A 424 1.68 29.59 6.79
CA GLU A 424 1.54 30.09 8.16
C GLU A 424 2.90 30.22 8.88
N GLN A 425 3.97 29.60 8.34
CA GLN A 425 5.32 29.65 8.90
C GLN A 425 6.12 30.82 8.31
N SER A 426 6.62 31.72 9.15
CA SER A 426 7.47 32.83 8.69
C SER A 426 8.85 32.37 8.25
N ASP A 427 9.44 31.38 8.95
CA ASP A 427 10.80 30.90 8.72
C ASP A 427 10.91 29.40 9.08
N TRP A 428 12.06 28.79 8.77
CA TRP A 428 12.39 27.43 9.19
C TRP A 428 12.69 27.40 10.69
N LYS A 429 12.12 26.43 11.40
CA LYS A 429 12.50 26.16 12.78
C LYS A 429 13.99 25.73 12.82
N PRO A 430 14.74 26.04 13.89
CA PRO A 430 16.13 25.65 13.99
C PRO A 430 16.26 24.11 14.02
N LEU A 431 17.35 23.59 13.42
CA LEU A 431 17.72 22.20 13.56
C LEU A 431 18.24 21.92 14.98
N PRO A 432 17.87 20.79 15.59
CA PRO A 432 18.46 20.38 16.87
C PRO A 432 19.97 20.10 16.74
N ALA A 433 20.69 20.23 17.84
CA ALA A 433 22.15 20.06 17.84
C ALA A 433 22.63 18.65 17.42
N ASP A 434 21.79 17.64 17.65
CA ASP A 434 22.00 16.24 17.31
C ASP A 434 21.36 15.83 15.97
N ALA A 435 20.95 16.80 15.15
CA ALA A 435 20.36 16.53 13.83
C ALA A 435 21.22 15.58 13.01
N GLY A 436 20.65 14.41 12.62
CA GLY A 436 21.33 13.36 11.87
C GLY A 436 22.17 12.37 12.69
N GLU A 437 22.21 12.50 14.01
CA GLU A 437 22.99 11.61 14.87
C GLU A 437 22.53 10.15 14.77
N LEU A 438 21.21 9.89 14.78
CA LEU A 438 20.68 8.54 14.62
C LEU A 438 21.14 7.89 13.30
N THR A 439 21.08 8.63 12.20
CA THR A 439 21.55 8.16 10.89
C THR A 439 23.04 7.86 10.91
N ARG A 440 23.86 8.73 11.54
CA ARG A 440 25.30 8.51 11.70
C ARG A 440 25.58 7.21 12.44
N GLN A 441 24.94 7.01 13.59
CA GLN A 441 25.11 5.80 14.40
C GLN A 441 24.73 4.52 13.63
N ARG A 442 23.67 4.55 12.83
CA ARG A 442 23.26 3.42 12.00
C ARG A 442 24.29 3.09 10.92
N ILE A 443 24.85 4.11 10.26
CA ILE A 443 25.89 3.93 9.24
C ILE A 443 27.20 3.46 9.88
N GLU A 444 27.64 4.09 10.98
CA GLU A 444 28.85 3.70 11.70
C GLU A 444 28.77 2.28 12.25
N ARG A 445 27.59 1.83 12.69
CA ARG A 445 27.34 0.44 13.05
C ARG A 445 27.70 -0.50 11.89
N LEU A 446 27.20 -0.23 10.68
CA LEU A 446 27.45 -1.05 9.49
C LEU A 446 28.93 -0.99 9.07
N ASP A 447 29.57 0.18 9.18
CA ASP A 447 30.98 0.37 8.82
C ASP A 447 31.91 -0.38 9.75
N ASN A 448 31.63 -0.40 11.05
CA ASN A 448 32.48 -0.96 12.07
C ASN A 448 32.20 -2.44 12.40
N GLN A 449 31.01 -2.95 12.04
CA GLN A 449 30.64 -4.33 12.36
C GLN A 449 31.50 -5.34 11.58
N THR A 450 32.09 -6.28 12.31
CA THR A 450 32.84 -7.44 11.78
C THR A 450 32.40 -8.72 12.47
N GLY A 451 32.39 -9.84 11.75
CA GLY A 451 31.93 -11.12 12.28
C GLY A 451 30.43 -11.16 12.58
N GLY A 452 29.66 -10.38 11.87
CA GLY A 452 28.22 -10.24 12.07
C GLY A 452 27.37 -11.15 11.17
N GLU A 453 26.06 -10.88 11.18
CA GLU A 453 25.05 -11.64 10.43
C GLU A 453 24.97 -11.18 8.96
N ASN A 454 24.73 -12.11 8.06
CA ASN A 454 24.55 -11.82 6.64
C ASN A 454 23.16 -11.19 6.40
N VAL A 455 23.13 -10.02 5.74
CA VAL A 455 21.92 -9.25 5.47
C VAL A 455 20.90 -10.03 4.65
N ASP A 456 21.32 -10.69 3.55
CA ASP A 456 20.42 -11.44 2.68
C ASP A 456 19.86 -12.69 3.38
N ALA A 457 20.68 -13.39 4.16
CA ALA A 457 20.24 -14.54 4.94
C ALA A 457 19.15 -14.15 5.97
N LEU A 458 19.37 -13.06 6.72
CA LEU A 458 18.38 -12.55 7.67
C LEU A 458 17.11 -12.06 7.00
N ARG A 459 17.21 -11.37 5.85
CA ARG A 459 16.05 -10.94 5.06
C ARG A 459 15.21 -12.14 4.64
N ARG A 460 15.83 -13.20 4.12
CA ARG A 460 15.11 -14.42 3.71
C ARG A 460 14.49 -15.15 4.89
N GLU A 461 15.14 -15.15 6.04
CA GLU A 461 14.60 -15.74 7.27
C GLU A 461 13.36 -14.96 7.74
N LEU A 462 13.43 -13.62 7.80
CA LEU A 462 12.32 -12.73 8.08
C LEU A 462 11.14 -13.00 7.12
N GLN A 463 11.40 -13.01 5.82
CA GLN A 463 10.38 -13.23 4.79
C GLN A 463 9.68 -14.58 4.93
N ARG A 464 10.43 -15.64 5.22
CA ARG A 464 9.86 -16.97 5.45
C ARG A 464 9.03 -17.02 6.73
N SER A 465 9.51 -16.41 7.81
CA SER A 465 8.78 -16.35 9.07
C SER A 465 7.45 -15.62 8.91
N VAL A 466 7.43 -14.44 8.27
CA VAL A 466 6.18 -13.69 8.04
C VAL A 466 5.24 -14.44 7.10
N GLN A 467 5.75 -15.04 6.02
CA GLN A 467 4.95 -15.86 5.09
C GLN A 467 4.26 -17.03 5.79
N LEU A 468 4.96 -17.68 6.73
CA LEU A 468 4.45 -18.83 7.46
C LEU A 468 3.46 -18.44 8.56
N HIS A 469 3.75 -17.35 9.29
CA HIS A 469 3.02 -17.02 10.52
C HIS A 469 1.94 -15.95 10.35
N ALA A 470 2.00 -15.14 9.28
CA ALA A 470 1.00 -14.11 8.97
C ALA A 470 0.41 -14.30 7.55
N GLY A 471 0.17 -15.55 7.16
CA GLY A 471 -0.43 -15.92 5.87
C GLY A 471 -1.94 -15.63 5.78
N VAL A 472 -2.60 -16.28 4.80
CA VAL A 472 -4.05 -16.13 4.56
C VAL A 472 -4.87 -16.62 5.76
N PHE A 473 -4.52 -17.79 6.32
CA PHE A 473 -5.10 -18.36 7.52
C PHE A 473 -4.13 -18.27 8.70
N ARG A 474 -4.65 -17.99 9.88
CA ARG A 474 -3.87 -17.72 11.10
C ARG A 474 -4.48 -18.49 12.27
N THR A 475 -3.63 -18.89 13.23
CA THR A 475 -4.05 -19.44 14.52
C THR A 475 -3.26 -18.72 15.62
N ASP A 476 -3.77 -18.75 16.85
CA ASP A 476 -3.10 -18.16 18.01
C ASP A 476 -1.70 -18.76 18.21
N GLU A 477 -1.55 -20.07 18.02
CA GLU A 477 -0.27 -20.77 18.15
C GLU A 477 0.74 -20.32 17.09
N ILE A 478 0.31 -20.25 15.81
CA ILE A 478 1.16 -19.84 14.68
C ILE A 478 1.61 -18.38 14.86
N LEU A 479 0.68 -17.49 15.23
CA LEU A 479 0.98 -16.07 15.45
C LEU A 479 1.94 -15.87 16.62
N SER A 480 1.72 -16.51 17.76
CA SER A 480 2.62 -16.42 18.92
C SER A 480 4.02 -16.95 18.61
N LYS A 481 4.12 -18.01 17.80
CA LYS A 481 5.42 -18.49 17.32
C LYS A 481 6.09 -17.44 16.42
N GLY A 482 5.33 -16.84 15.51
CA GLY A 482 5.81 -15.78 14.61
C GLY A 482 6.35 -14.57 15.37
N VAL A 483 5.64 -14.11 16.41
CA VAL A 483 6.11 -13.00 17.26
C VAL A 483 7.44 -13.35 17.92
N ARG A 484 7.59 -14.54 18.50
CA ARG A 484 8.88 -14.94 19.12
C ARG A 484 10.02 -14.99 18.09
N GLU A 485 9.78 -15.56 16.91
CA GLU A 485 10.78 -15.65 15.86
C GLU A 485 11.19 -14.27 15.34
N ILE A 486 10.23 -13.38 15.07
CA ILE A 486 10.56 -12.05 14.53
C ILE A 486 11.31 -11.19 15.54
N MET A 487 11.01 -11.30 16.83
CA MET A 487 11.76 -10.62 17.89
C MET A 487 13.20 -11.14 17.98
N ALA A 488 13.41 -12.44 17.83
CA ALA A 488 14.76 -13.02 17.79
C ALA A 488 15.54 -12.55 16.54
N ILE A 489 14.89 -12.47 15.39
CA ILE A 489 15.50 -11.91 14.17
C ILE A 489 15.85 -10.43 14.36
N ALA A 490 14.98 -9.64 15.01
CA ALA A 490 15.21 -8.22 15.29
C ALA A 490 16.50 -7.97 16.09
N GLU A 491 16.77 -8.81 17.09
CA GLU A 491 18.02 -8.72 17.85
C GLU A 491 19.26 -9.05 17.00
N ARG A 492 19.12 -9.94 16.03
CA ARG A 492 20.19 -10.32 15.10
C ARG A 492 20.43 -9.25 14.02
N VAL A 493 19.39 -8.54 13.58
CA VAL A 493 19.51 -7.42 12.63
C VAL A 493 20.43 -6.32 13.16
N LYS A 494 20.47 -6.08 14.46
CA LYS A 494 21.38 -5.12 15.10
C LYS A 494 22.88 -5.47 14.89
N ARG A 495 23.18 -6.71 14.53
CA ARG A 495 24.54 -7.23 14.32
C ARG A 495 24.82 -7.58 12.86
N THR A 496 24.06 -7.02 11.91
CA THR A 496 24.31 -7.24 10.49
C THR A 496 25.65 -6.69 10.05
N GLU A 497 26.34 -7.44 9.20
CA GLU A 497 27.61 -7.07 8.60
C GLU A 497 27.45 -6.89 7.08
N ILE A 498 28.07 -5.84 6.55
CA ILE A 498 28.33 -5.69 5.13
C ILE A 498 29.82 -5.90 4.87
N LYS A 499 30.17 -6.72 3.90
CA LYS A 499 31.59 -6.99 3.56
C LYS A 499 32.18 -5.86 2.75
N ASP A 500 31.43 -5.32 1.83
CA ASP A 500 31.82 -4.15 1.05
C ASP A 500 31.59 -2.87 1.87
N LYS A 501 32.68 -2.19 2.24
CA LYS A 501 32.68 -0.93 2.99
C LYS A 501 32.81 0.30 2.09
N SER A 502 32.84 0.12 0.76
CA SER A 502 32.84 1.25 -0.18
C SER A 502 31.59 2.10 0.00
N LYS A 503 31.63 3.34 -0.49
CA LYS A 503 30.51 4.27 -0.39
C LYS A 503 29.71 4.34 -1.70
N VAL A 504 30.40 4.35 -2.83
CA VAL A 504 29.85 4.59 -4.16
C VAL A 504 29.01 3.40 -4.60
N TRP A 505 27.73 3.64 -4.88
CA TRP A 505 26.78 2.62 -5.37
C TRP A 505 26.76 1.31 -4.54
N ASN A 506 26.91 1.44 -3.24
CA ASN A 506 26.97 0.28 -2.35
C ASN A 506 25.54 -0.25 -2.06
N THR A 507 25.07 -1.15 -2.91
CA THR A 507 23.74 -1.77 -2.76
C THR A 507 23.63 -2.62 -1.49
N ALA A 508 24.73 -3.26 -1.05
CA ALA A 508 24.75 -4.03 0.20
C ALA A 508 24.46 -3.14 1.42
N ARG A 509 24.99 -1.91 1.42
CA ARG A 509 24.70 -0.91 2.46
C ARG A 509 23.23 -0.49 2.44
N ILE A 510 22.70 -0.20 1.25
CA ILE A 510 21.30 0.16 1.09
C ILE A 510 20.40 -0.97 1.58
N GLU A 511 20.66 -2.20 1.19
CA GLU A 511 19.89 -3.38 1.61
C GLU A 511 19.95 -3.64 3.12
N ALA A 512 21.08 -3.35 3.77
CA ALA A 512 21.20 -3.44 5.22
C ALA A 512 20.36 -2.37 5.94
N LEU A 513 20.33 -1.14 5.42
CA LEU A 513 19.50 -0.06 5.94
C LEU A 513 17.99 -0.30 5.68
N GLU A 514 17.65 -0.92 4.56
CA GLU A 514 16.27 -1.37 4.27
C GLU A 514 15.83 -2.50 5.20
N LEU A 515 16.74 -3.38 5.62
CA LEU A 515 16.42 -4.44 6.57
C LEU A 515 16.03 -3.87 7.95
N ASP A 516 16.60 -2.74 8.36
CA ASP A 516 16.17 -2.00 9.56
C ASP A 516 14.72 -1.51 9.45
N ASN A 517 14.23 -1.22 8.23
CA ASN A 517 12.84 -0.83 8.01
C ASN A 517 11.92 -2.05 7.94
N LEU A 518 12.33 -3.09 7.20
CA LEU A 518 11.55 -4.32 7.05
C LEU A 518 11.27 -5.00 8.40
N ILE A 519 12.25 -5.00 9.32
CA ILE A 519 12.06 -5.63 10.63
C ILE A 519 10.99 -4.90 11.47
N GLU A 520 10.91 -3.57 11.38
CA GLU A 520 9.88 -2.78 12.08
C GLU A 520 8.48 -3.11 11.53
N VAL A 521 8.33 -3.19 10.21
CA VAL A 521 7.06 -3.57 9.57
C VAL A 521 6.65 -5.00 9.96
N ALA A 522 7.60 -5.94 9.98
CA ALA A 522 7.32 -7.32 10.32
C ALA A 522 6.93 -7.50 11.81
N LYS A 523 7.61 -6.80 12.73
CA LYS A 523 7.22 -6.77 14.15
C LYS A 523 5.80 -6.24 14.32
N ALA A 524 5.52 -5.07 13.73
CA ALA A 524 4.20 -4.46 13.79
C ALA A 524 3.11 -5.40 13.26
N THR A 525 3.36 -6.05 12.13
CA THR A 525 2.42 -7.01 11.53
C THR A 525 2.09 -8.17 12.45
N LEU A 526 3.11 -8.85 12.99
CA LEU A 526 2.92 -10.04 13.81
C LEU A 526 2.34 -9.73 15.18
N VAL A 527 2.80 -8.65 15.84
CA VAL A 527 2.28 -8.24 17.16
C VAL A 527 0.81 -7.81 17.07
N SER A 528 0.45 -7.03 16.04
CA SER A 528 -0.93 -6.61 15.83
C SER A 528 -1.84 -7.80 15.48
N ALA A 529 -1.36 -8.72 14.63
CA ALA A 529 -2.12 -9.91 14.25
C ALA A 529 -2.34 -10.87 15.43
N GLU A 530 -1.32 -11.09 16.28
CA GLU A 530 -1.44 -11.93 17.48
C GLU A 530 -2.48 -11.38 18.45
N ALA A 531 -2.56 -10.07 18.59
CA ALA A 531 -3.47 -9.44 19.54
C ALA A 531 -4.94 -9.51 19.11
N ARG A 532 -5.24 -9.44 17.79
CA ARG A 532 -6.61 -9.37 17.28
C ARG A 532 -7.31 -10.72 17.32
N LYS A 533 -8.31 -10.87 18.21
CA LYS A 533 -9.04 -12.13 18.47
C LYS A 533 -10.41 -12.14 17.78
N GLU A 534 -10.42 -11.97 16.48
CA GLU A 534 -11.58 -12.05 15.59
C GLU A 534 -11.13 -12.42 14.18
N SER A 535 -12.09 -12.68 13.29
CA SER A 535 -11.85 -12.68 11.83
C SER A 535 -12.55 -11.49 11.20
N ARG A 536 -11.76 -10.62 10.53
CA ARG A 536 -12.27 -9.41 9.85
C ARG A 536 -11.45 -9.14 8.59
N GLY A 537 -12.11 -9.04 7.45
CA GLY A 537 -11.46 -8.75 6.17
C GLY A 537 -10.30 -9.69 5.87
N ALA A 538 -9.10 -9.14 5.73
CA ALA A 538 -7.88 -9.89 5.43
C ALA A 538 -7.29 -10.64 6.64
N HIS A 539 -7.73 -10.33 7.87
CA HIS A 539 -7.33 -11.08 9.06
C HIS A 539 -8.31 -12.24 9.29
N ALA A 540 -7.92 -13.45 8.91
CA ALA A 540 -8.72 -14.66 9.10
C ALA A 540 -8.06 -15.57 10.14
N SER A 541 -8.74 -15.80 11.25
CA SER A 541 -8.29 -16.65 12.36
C SER A 541 -9.17 -17.90 12.46
N ASP A 542 -8.55 -19.07 12.41
CA ASP A 542 -9.28 -20.34 12.58
C ASP A 542 -9.75 -20.53 14.02
N ASP A 543 -9.03 -19.95 15.01
CA ASP A 543 -9.41 -19.99 16.41
C ASP A 543 -10.51 -18.99 16.76
N HIS A 544 -10.66 -17.91 15.97
CA HIS A 544 -11.65 -16.84 16.15
C HIS A 544 -12.35 -16.53 14.83
N PRO A 545 -13.21 -17.45 14.31
CA PRO A 545 -13.74 -17.37 12.95
C PRO A 545 -14.77 -16.25 12.73
N GLU A 546 -15.38 -15.74 13.80
CA GLU A 546 -16.44 -14.72 13.72
C GLU A 546 -15.87 -13.30 13.86
N ARG A 547 -16.53 -12.33 13.22
CA ARG A 547 -16.28 -10.91 13.42
C ARG A 547 -16.90 -10.45 14.74
N ASP A 548 -16.15 -9.70 15.53
CA ASP A 548 -16.55 -9.20 16.84
C ASP A 548 -16.61 -7.67 16.86
N ASP A 549 -17.78 -7.11 16.53
CA ASP A 549 -17.98 -5.65 16.48
C ASP A 549 -18.04 -5.02 17.89
N GLU A 550 -18.27 -5.79 18.95
CA GLU A 550 -18.33 -5.28 20.32
C GLU A 550 -16.93 -4.99 20.87
N ASN A 551 -15.99 -5.91 20.68
CA ASN A 551 -14.66 -5.81 21.28
C ASN A 551 -13.60 -5.30 20.29
N TRP A 552 -13.80 -5.48 18.95
CA TRP A 552 -12.77 -5.25 17.95
C TRP A 552 -13.12 -4.20 16.89
N MET A 553 -14.20 -3.42 17.04
CA MET A 553 -14.46 -2.22 16.22
C MET A 553 -13.53 -1.07 16.64
N LYS A 554 -12.22 -1.29 16.45
CA LYS A 554 -11.15 -0.36 16.83
C LYS A 554 -9.90 -0.61 16.00
N HIS A 555 -9.14 0.45 15.75
CA HIS A 555 -7.83 0.39 15.15
C HIS A 555 -6.78 -0.03 16.16
N THR A 556 -5.76 -0.77 15.71
CA THR A 556 -4.55 -1.06 16.48
C THR A 556 -3.48 -0.02 16.19
N LEU A 557 -2.75 0.40 17.21
CA LEU A 557 -1.59 1.28 17.10
C LEU A 557 -0.38 0.58 17.72
N TYR A 558 0.56 0.16 16.89
CA TYR A 558 1.79 -0.50 17.33
C TYR A 558 2.87 0.53 17.68
N HIS A 559 3.43 0.43 18.88
CA HIS A 559 4.52 1.26 19.39
C HIS A 559 5.84 0.48 19.35
N SER A 560 6.76 0.91 18.48
CA SER A 560 8.01 0.18 18.21
C SER A 560 9.00 0.20 19.37
N ASP A 561 9.02 1.27 20.17
CA ASP A 561 9.92 1.44 21.33
C ASP A 561 9.65 0.41 22.45
N THR A 562 8.39 0.08 22.67
CA THR A 562 7.93 -0.85 23.70
C THR A 562 7.48 -2.20 23.16
N ASN A 563 7.29 -2.33 21.84
CA ASN A 563 6.64 -3.46 21.17
C ASN A 563 5.23 -3.77 21.72
N THR A 564 4.49 -2.72 22.07
CA THR A 564 3.13 -2.82 22.65
C THR A 564 2.08 -2.22 21.73
N LEU A 565 0.82 -2.47 22.01
CA LEU A 565 -0.32 -1.92 21.29
C LEU A 565 -1.12 -0.95 22.17
N SER A 566 -1.60 0.09 21.54
CA SER A 566 -2.76 0.86 21.99
C SER A 566 -3.86 0.83 20.93
N TYR A 567 -5.01 1.40 21.22
CA TYR A 567 -6.17 1.32 20.35
C TYR A 567 -6.84 2.69 20.22
N LYS A 568 -7.43 2.96 19.04
CA LYS A 568 -8.31 4.10 18.83
C LYS A 568 -9.66 3.64 18.25
N PRO A 569 -10.77 4.35 18.53
CA PRO A 569 -12.08 4.00 17.97
C PRO A 569 -12.12 4.26 16.46
N VAL A 570 -12.94 3.48 15.75
CA VAL A 570 -13.28 3.73 14.34
C VAL A 570 -14.20 4.96 14.25
N HIS A 571 -13.99 5.84 13.26
CA HIS A 571 -14.88 6.96 12.98
C HIS A 571 -16.14 6.47 12.29
N THR A 572 -17.18 6.22 13.06
CA THR A 572 -18.47 5.74 12.55
C THR A 572 -19.37 6.85 11.99
N LYS A 573 -19.07 8.14 12.31
CA LYS A 573 -19.86 9.27 11.86
C LYS A 573 -19.33 9.82 10.53
N PRO A 574 -20.07 9.66 9.40
CA PRO A 574 -19.74 10.29 8.15
C PRO A 574 -19.80 11.82 8.19
N LEU A 575 -19.30 12.50 7.17
CA LEU A 575 -19.29 13.96 7.06
C LEU A 575 -20.69 14.55 6.86
N SER A 576 -21.54 13.91 6.04
CA SER A 576 -22.81 14.50 5.62
C SER A 576 -23.98 13.53 5.40
N VAL A 577 -23.72 12.23 5.48
CA VAL A 577 -24.75 11.18 5.31
C VAL A 577 -24.96 10.40 6.61
N GLU A 578 -25.94 9.51 6.62
CA GLU A 578 -26.18 8.65 7.77
C GLU A 578 -25.12 7.55 7.88
N TYR A 579 -24.87 7.12 9.11
CA TYR A 579 -23.98 6.02 9.44
C TYR A 579 -24.39 4.70 8.76
N ILE A 580 -23.47 4.10 8.03
CA ILE A 580 -23.64 2.76 7.46
C ILE A 580 -23.35 1.72 8.53
N LYS A 581 -24.40 1.17 9.12
CA LYS A 581 -24.30 0.21 10.24
C LYS A 581 -23.67 -1.10 9.82
N PRO A 582 -22.86 -1.74 10.69
CA PRO A 582 -22.32 -3.07 10.44
C PRO A 582 -23.40 -4.09 10.09
N ALA A 583 -23.12 -4.89 9.07
CA ALA A 583 -23.96 -5.98 8.65
C ALA A 583 -23.11 -7.20 8.28
N LYS A 584 -23.71 -8.38 8.22
CA LYS A 584 -23.01 -9.56 7.71
C LYS A 584 -22.73 -9.38 6.21
N ARG A 585 -21.48 -9.58 5.79
CA ARG A 585 -21.15 -9.55 4.37
C ARG A 585 -21.74 -10.78 3.68
N VAL A 586 -22.51 -10.54 2.61
CA VAL A 586 -23.08 -11.58 1.74
C VAL A 586 -22.55 -11.35 0.33
N TYR A 587 -22.09 -12.44 -0.32
CA TYR A 587 -21.49 -12.44 -1.65
C TYR A 587 -22.12 -13.45 -2.59
#